data_0e0c5e6fd0c35e6ed80d0ffbec6f4d6d
#
_entry.id   0e0c5e6fd0c35e6ed80d0ffbec6f4d6d
#
_cell.length_a   1.000
_cell.length_b   1.000
_cell.length_c   1.000
_cell.angle_alpha   90.00
_cell.angle_beta   90.00
_cell.angle_gamma   90.00
#
_symmetry.space_group_name_H-M   'P 1'
#
loop_
_entity.id
_entity.type
_entity.pdbx_description
1 polymer ?
#
loop_
_entity_poly.entity_id
_entity_poly.type
_entity_poly.pdbx_seq_one_letter_code
_entity_poly.pdbx_strand_id
1 'polypeptide(L)'
;MPASRTKKAPSTHVPAAGSAREKLIAAAIATVRYKGFSATSVDEICQAAGVTKGAFFHHFASKEALAIEAAGAWTDIAEQRIFTQPDWTRIPDPLERLLGHIDFRLSMLDGPAEDFTCFVGTMVQESYNSSDPIRAACDASIRTYALRLAEDIQQAIDIYGIASGVSAVSLAYHIQAVLQGAFILAKANGNPVIARDSVMHLQRYVIMLFTQK
;
A
#
# COMPACT_ATOMS: atom_id res chain seq x y z
N MET A 1 -25.95 7.41 28.47
CA MET A 1 -25.86 8.09 27.17
C MET A 1 -24.41 8.08 26.74
N PRO A 2 -24.01 7.39 25.63
CA PRO A 2 -22.64 7.43 25.17
C PRO A 2 -22.39 8.75 24.42
N ALA A 3 -21.29 9.43 24.79
CA ALA A 3 -20.87 10.68 24.18
C ALA A 3 -20.56 10.48 22.68
N SER A 4 -21.16 11.31 21.85
CA SER A 4 -20.88 11.45 20.43
C SER A 4 -19.40 11.80 20.20
N ARG A 5 -18.58 10.84 19.80
CA ARG A 5 -17.23 11.07 19.27
C ARG A 5 -17.40 11.74 17.92
N THR A 6 -17.27 13.04 17.87
CA THR A 6 -17.03 13.77 16.61
C THR A 6 -15.76 13.20 15.96
N LYS A 7 -15.91 12.44 14.88
CA LYS A 7 -14.79 11.96 14.07
C LYS A 7 -14.08 13.19 13.50
N LYS A 8 -12.88 13.45 14.01
CA LYS A 8 -11.98 14.47 13.45
C LYS A 8 -11.74 14.10 12.00
N ALA A 9 -11.92 15.06 11.08
CA ALA A 9 -11.60 14.86 9.68
C ALA A 9 -10.13 14.41 9.55
N PRO A 10 -9.82 13.49 8.60
CA PRO A 10 -8.47 12.97 8.43
C PRO A 10 -7.50 14.13 8.21
N SER A 11 -6.32 14.06 8.83
CA SER A 11 -5.20 14.94 8.47
C SER A 11 -4.66 14.47 7.11
N THR A 12 -5.40 14.73 6.05
CA THR A 12 -4.95 14.46 4.68
C THR A 12 -3.83 15.44 4.38
N HIS A 13 -2.60 14.99 4.48
CA HIS A 13 -1.45 15.76 4.04
C HIS A 13 -1.43 15.77 2.50
N VAL A 14 -2.36 16.52 1.91
CA VAL A 14 -2.33 16.87 0.50
C VAL A 14 -1.23 17.91 0.34
N PRO A 15 -0.22 17.71 -0.53
CA PRO A 15 0.84 18.68 -0.72
C PRO A 15 0.24 20.06 -1.04
N ALA A 16 0.61 21.07 -0.26
CA ALA A 16 0.19 22.46 -0.51
C ALA A 16 0.75 23.00 -1.84
N ALA A 17 1.90 22.47 -2.29
CA ALA A 17 2.55 22.74 -3.58
C ALA A 17 2.25 21.61 -4.58
N GLY A 18 1.96 21.94 -5.84
CA GLY A 18 1.68 21.01 -6.93
C GLY A 18 0.56 21.52 -7.85
N SER A 19 0.51 20.97 -9.05
CA SER A 19 -0.57 21.24 -10.02
C SER A 19 -1.93 20.76 -9.48
N ALA A 20 -3.02 21.27 -10.05
CA ALA A 20 -4.36 20.81 -9.68
C ALA A 20 -4.52 19.30 -9.89
N ARG A 21 -3.88 18.73 -10.92
CA ARG A 21 -3.88 17.30 -11.21
C ARG A 21 -3.21 16.50 -10.10
N GLU A 22 -2.02 16.88 -9.64
CA GLU A 22 -1.30 16.22 -8.55
C GLU A 22 -2.06 16.30 -7.22
N LYS A 23 -2.66 17.45 -6.91
CA LYS A 23 -3.52 17.62 -5.73
C LYS A 23 -4.74 16.70 -5.76
N LEU A 24 -5.38 16.53 -6.91
CA LEU A 24 -6.51 15.61 -7.09
C LEU A 24 -6.09 14.15 -6.88
N ILE A 25 -4.95 13.73 -7.43
CA ILE A 25 -4.41 12.38 -7.24
C ILE A 25 -4.10 12.13 -5.75
N ALA A 26 -3.40 13.04 -5.10
CA ALA A 26 -3.08 12.91 -3.68
C ALA A 26 -4.33 12.87 -2.79
N ALA A 27 -5.32 13.72 -3.07
CA ALA A 27 -6.60 13.74 -2.37
C ALA A 27 -7.38 12.44 -2.57
N ALA A 28 -7.40 11.88 -3.79
CA ALA A 28 -8.04 10.59 -4.07
C ALA A 28 -7.38 9.46 -3.27
N ILE A 29 -6.05 9.37 -3.29
CA ILE A 29 -5.31 8.36 -2.52
C ILE A 29 -5.65 8.46 -1.03
N ALA A 30 -5.61 9.65 -0.44
CA ALA A 30 -5.90 9.86 0.97
C ALA A 30 -7.35 9.50 1.32
N THR A 31 -8.33 10.00 0.55
CA THR A 31 -9.75 9.82 0.83
C THR A 31 -10.18 8.36 0.69
N VAL A 32 -9.69 7.66 -0.36
CA VAL A 32 -9.99 6.23 -0.58
C VAL A 32 -9.38 5.36 0.53
N ARG A 33 -8.16 5.64 0.98
CA ARG A 33 -7.55 4.90 2.10
C ARG A 33 -8.34 5.07 3.39
N TYR A 34 -8.92 6.24 3.60
CA TYR A 34 -9.71 6.55 4.78
C TYR A 34 -11.09 5.86 4.78
N LYS A 35 -11.86 5.96 3.68
CA LYS A 35 -13.27 5.53 3.68
C LYS A 35 -13.68 4.59 2.54
N GLY A 36 -12.75 4.24 1.65
CA GLY A 36 -13.04 3.38 0.50
C GLY A 36 -13.37 4.14 -0.78
N PHE A 37 -13.27 3.44 -1.91
CA PHE A 37 -13.49 4.02 -3.24
C PHE A 37 -14.96 4.31 -3.51
N SER A 38 -15.85 3.37 -3.21
CA SER A 38 -17.29 3.49 -3.47
C SER A 38 -17.91 4.64 -2.68
N ALA A 39 -17.49 4.80 -1.42
CA ALA A 39 -17.98 5.88 -0.54
C ALA A 39 -17.36 7.26 -0.83
N THR A 40 -16.38 7.36 -1.74
CA THR A 40 -15.70 8.61 -2.10
C THR A 40 -16.35 9.24 -3.31
N SER A 41 -16.82 10.50 -3.20
CA SER A 41 -17.37 11.27 -4.32
C SER A 41 -16.34 12.21 -4.95
N VAL A 42 -16.61 12.64 -6.20
CA VAL A 42 -15.78 13.66 -6.88
C VAL A 42 -15.77 14.97 -6.10
N ASP A 43 -16.90 15.36 -5.52
CA ASP A 43 -16.99 16.62 -4.77
C ASP A 43 -16.13 16.62 -3.52
N GLU A 44 -16.04 15.49 -2.80
CA GLU A 44 -15.15 15.33 -1.65
C GLU A 44 -13.67 15.34 -2.04
N ILE A 45 -13.32 14.71 -3.16
CA ILE A 45 -11.95 14.75 -3.69
C ILE A 45 -11.57 16.21 -4.05
N CYS A 46 -12.45 16.94 -4.72
CA CYS A 46 -12.25 18.35 -5.05
C CYS A 46 -12.08 19.20 -3.80
N GLN A 47 -12.92 19.00 -2.79
CA GLN A 47 -12.84 19.70 -1.51
C GLN A 47 -11.50 19.40 -0.81
N ALA A 48 -11.09 18.14 -0.73
CA ALA A 48 -9.83 17.73 -0.11
C ALA A 48 -8.60 18.28 -0.87
N ALA A 49 -8.69 18.36 -2.20
CA ALA A 49 -7.64 18.91 -3.05
C ALA A 49 -7.60 20.45 -3.08
N GLY A 50 -8.64 21.12 -2.58
CA GLY A 50 -8.77 22.57 -2.67
C GLY A 50 -8.92 23.07 -4.12
N VAL A 51 -9.62 22.31 -4.99
CA VAL A 51 -9.85 22.64 -6.40
C VAL A 51 -11.34 22.62 -6.73
N THR A 52 -11.72 23.27 -7.83
CA THR A 52 -13.11 23.29 -8.29
C THR A 52 -13.47 22.01 -9.04
N LYS A 53 -14.76 21.67 -9.11
CA LYS A 53 -15.28 20.56 -9.93
C LYS A 53 -15.00 20.76 -11.43
N GLY A 54 -14.96 22.01 -11.92
CA GLY A 54 -14.55 22.35 -13.28
C GLY A 54 -13.07 21.97 -13.54
N ALA A 55 -12.18 22.26 -12.59
CA ALA A 55 -10.77 21.85 -12.66
C ALA A 55 -10.62 20.32 -12.64
N PHE A 56 -11.43 19.60 -11.88
CA PHE A 56 -11.46 18.13 -11.92
C PHE A 56 -11.73 17.62 -13.33
N PHE A 57 -12.86 18.04 -13.94
CA PHE A 57 -13.25 17.57 -15.28
C PHE A 57 -12.38 18.08 -16.43
N HIS A 58 -11.56 19.12 -16.17
CA HIS A 58 -10.49 19.51 -17.08
C HIS A 58 -9.35 18.49 -17.13
N HIS A 59 -9.06 17.82 -15.99
CA HIS A 59 -7.94 16.86 -15.87
C HIS A 59 -8.38 15.40 -16.02
N PHE A 60 -9.57 15.05 -15.57
CA PHE A 60 -10.07 13.67 -15.49
C PHE A 60 -11.50 13.57 -16.00
N ALA A 61 -11.72 12.68 -16.97
CA ALA A 61 -13.06 12.47 -17.54
C ALA A 61 -14.06 11.88 -16.53
N SER A 62 -13.57 11.14 -15.52
CA SER A 62 -14.39 10.47 -14.52
C SER A 62 -13.61 10.18 -13.23
N LYS A 63 -14.32 9.79 -12.17
CA LYS A 63 -13.71 9.27 -10.93
C LYS A 63 -12.88 8.00 -11.22
N GLU A 64 -13.31 7.16 -12.15
CA GLU A 64 -12.58 5.98 -12.60
C GLU A 64 -11.27 6.35 -13.27
N ALA A 65 -11.24 7.32 -14.18
CA ALA A 65 -10.01 7.80 -14.82
C ALA A 65 -9.00 8.32 -13.78
N LEU A 66 -9.46 9.10 -12.80
CA LEU A 66 -8.62 9.53 -11.69
C LEU A 66 -8.10 8.33 -10.87
N ALA A 67 -8.93 7.33 -10.59
CA ALA A 67 -8.55 6.16 -9.80
C ALA A 67 -7.44 5.34 -10.47
N ILE A 68 -7.51 5.15 -11.79
CA ILE A 68 -6.48 4.46 -12.57
C ILE A 68 -5.15 5.20 -12.49
N GLU A 69 -5.16 6.52 -12.68
CA GLU A 69 -3.95 7.33 -12.57
C GLU A 69 -3.41 7.38 -11.13
N ALA A 70 -4.30 7.42 -10.14
CA ALA A 70 -3.91 7.35 -8.73
C ALA A 70 -3.26 6.00 -8.38
N ALA A 71 -3.65 4.89 -9.03
CA ALA A 71 -2.99 3.60 -8.86
C ALA A 71 -1.55 3.60 -9.40
N GLY A 72 -1.31 4.25 -10.55
CA GLY A 72 0.04 4.49 -11.07
C GLY A 72 0.90 5.33 -10.12
N ALA A 73 0.36 6.48 -9.69
CA ALA A 73 1.05 7.36 -8.74
C ALA A 73 1.33 6.66 -7.39
N TRP A 74 0.44 5.75 -6.94
CA TRP A 74 0.68 4.93 -5.76
C TRP A 74 1.86 3.99 -5.92
N THR A 75 2.04 3.42 -7.13
CA THR A 75 3.21 2.58 -7.45
C THR A 75 4.50 3.39 -7.33
N ASP A 76 4.54 4.61 -7.88
CA ASP A 76 5.69 5.51 -7.80
C ASP A 76 5.99 5.91 -6.34
N ILE A 77 4.94 6.19 -5.55
CA ILE A 77 5.07 6.49 -4.11
C ILE A 77 5.65 5.28 -3.37
N ALA A 78 5.20 4.06 -3.67
CA ALA A 78 5.71 2.84 -3.05
C ALA A 78 7.18 2.61 -3.42
N GLU A 79 7.55 2.79 -4.69
CA GLU A 79 8.94 2.68 -5.15
C GLU A 79 9.84 3.65 -4.38
N GLN A 80 9.46 4.91 -4.28
CA GLN A 80 10.26 5.91 -3.58
C GLN A 80 10.33 5.65 -2.07
N ARG A 81 9.20 5.46 -1.41
CA ARG A 81 9.13 5.40 0.06
C ARG A 81 9.59 4.06 0.63
N ILE A 82 9.50 2.98 -0.13
CA ILE A 82 9.76 1.62 0.36
C ILE A 82 11.04 1.07 -0.25
N PHE A 83 11.30 1.24 -1.54
CA PHE A 83 12.41 0.58 -2.23
C PHE A 83 13.59 1.49 -2.59
N THR A 84 13.48 2.81 -2.41
CA THR A 84 14.56 3.74 -2.81
C THR A 84 15.15 4.51 -1.63
N GLN A 85 14.30 5.10 -0.79
CA GLN A 85 14.74 6.02 0.27
C GLN A 85 15.23 5.36 1.57
N PRO A 86 14.63 4.24 2.06
CA PRO A 86 15.00 3.67 3.35
C PRO A 86 16.41 3.08 3.38
N ASP A 87 17.05 3.13 4.54
CA ASP A 87 18.43 2.64 4.73
C ASP A 87 18.57 1.14 4.50
N TRP A 88 17.52 0.33 4.74
CA TRP A 88 17.54 -1.10 4.50
C TRP A 88 17.88 -1.47 3.05
N THR A 89 17.58 -0.60 2.09
CA THR A 89 17.86 -0.83 0.66
C THR A 89 19.36 -0.90 0.35
N ARG A 90 20.20 -0.39 1.25
CA ARG A 90 21.66 -0.35 1.11
C ARG A 90 22.35 -1.52 1.81
N ILE A 91 21.62 -2.41 2.48
CA ILE A 91 22.18 -3.58 3.14
C ILE A 91 22.76 -4.51 2.06
N PRO A 92 24.08 -4.85 2.10
CA PRO A 92 24.71 -5.64 1.04
C PRO A 92 24.19 -7.08 0.96
N ASP A 93 23.94 -7.71 2.10
CA ASP A 93 23.42 -9.07 2.18
C ASP A 93 21.93 -9.11 1.80
N PRO A 94 21.51 -9.93 0.81
CA PRO A 94 20.13 -9.92 0.33
C PRO A 94 19.13 -10.53 1.34
N LEU A 95 19.52 -11.44 2.21
CA LEU A 95 18.63 -11.96 3.25
C LEU A 95 18.42 -10.92 4.34
N GLU A 96 19.48 -10.28 4.81
CA GLU A 96 19.40 -9.19 5.76
C GLU A 96 18.64 -7.99 5.17
N ARG A 97 18.78 -7.74 3.85
CA ARG A 97 18.02 -6.71 3.15
C ARG A 97 16.53 -7.05 3.10
N LEU A 98 16.16 -8.30 2.82
CA LEU A 98 14.77 -8.77 2.89
C LEU A 98 14.18 -8.63 4.30
N LEU A 99 14.94 -9.02 5.34
CA LEU A 99 14.51 -8.84 6.73
C LEU A 99 14.38 -7.36 7.09
N GLY A 100 15.31 -6.52 6.63
CA GLY A 100 15.25 -5.08 6.78
C GLY A 100 14.02 -4.45 6.12
N HIS A 101 13.59 -4.98 4.96
CA HIS A 101 12.31 -4.60 4.36
C HIS A 101 11.14 -4.90 5.30
N ILE A 102 11.08 -6.11 5.87
CA ILE A 102 9.99 -6.51 6.78
C ILE A 102 9.99 -5.63 8.04
N ASP A 103 11.16 -5.37 8.63
CA ASP A 103 11.30 -4.47 9.79
C ASP A 103 10.86 -3.04 9.46
N PHE A 104 11.23 -2.54 8.29
CA PHE A 104 10.76 -1.24 7.83
C PHE A 104 9.23 -1.21 7.69
N ARG A 105 8.62 -2.25 7.10
CA ARG A 105 7.16 -2.36 7.02
C ARG A 105 6.52 -2.42 8.41
N LEU A 106 7.14 -3.12 9.36
CA LEU A 106 6.70 -3.19 10.76
C LEU A 106 6.75 -1.81 11.42
N SER A 107 7.81 -1.03 11.19
CA SER A 107 7.96 0.32 11.75
C SER A 107 6.91 1.31 11.23
N MET A 108 6.35 1.07 10.05
CA MET A 108 5.28 1.89 9.48
C MET A 108 3.90 1.64 10.10
N LEU A 109 3.72 0.52 10.85
CA LEU A 109 2.45 0.14 11.44
C LEU A 109 2.21 0.92 12.75
N ASP A 110 1.99 2.22 12.62
CA ASP A 110 1.69 3.12 13.72
C ASP A 110 0.63 4.15 13.30
N GLY A 111 -0.06 4.74 14.29
CA GLY A 111 -1.12 5.70 14.02
C GLY A 111 -2.41 5.08 13.46
N PRO A 112 -3.25 5.89 12.81
CA PRO A 112 -4.51 5.46 12.21
C PRO A 112 -4.29 4.59 10.96
N ALA A 113 -5.23 3.67 10.70
CA ALA A 113 -5.08 2.67 9.65
C ALA A 113 -4.85 3.27 8.24
N GLU A 114 -5.41 4.43 7.96
CA GLU A 114 -5.23 5.16 6.71
C GLU A 114 -3.78 5.58 6.45
N ASP A 115 -2.93 5.69 7.47
CA ASP A 115 -1.55 6.13 7.31
C ASP A 115 -0.61 5.01 6.82
N PHE A 116 -0.98 3.74 7.05
CA PHE A 116 -0.15 2.60 6.67
C PHE A 116 -0.80 1.60 5.71
N THR A 117 -2.11 1.70 5.46
CA THR A 117 -2.81 0.75 4.57
C THR A 117 -2.59 1.05 3.10
N CYS A 118 -2.81 0.04 2.26
CA CYS A 118 -2.58 0.11 0.82
C CYS A 118 -3.78 0.71 0.09
N PHE A 119 -3.54 1.71 -0.75
CA PHE A 119 -4.56 2.34 -1.60
C PHE A 119 -5.16 1.35 -2.60
N VAL A 120 -4.32 0.70 -3.42
CA VAL A 120 -4.78 -0.23 -4.44
C VAL A 120 -5.40 -1.49 -3.83
N GLY A 121 -4.90 -1.94 -2.68
CA GLY A 121 -5.50 -3.05 -1.93
C GLY A 121 -6.88 -2.72 -1.38
N THR A 122 -7.13 -1.46 -0.96
CA THR A 122 -8.47 -1.00 -0.56
C THR A 122 -9.39 -0.89 -1.79
N MET A 123 -8.90 -0.30 -2.87
CA MET A 123 -9.70 -0.04 -4.07
C MET A 123 -10.13 -1.31 -4.79
N VAL A 124 -9.22 -2.30 -4.94
CA VAL A 124 -9.53 -3.54 -5.66
C VAL A 124 -10.62 -4.37 -4.98
N GLN A 125 -10.68 -4.37 -3.65
CA GLN A 125 -11.71 -5.11 -2.90
C GLN A 125 -13.13 -4.62 -3.22
N GLU A 126 -13.28 -3.34 -3.55
CA GLU A 126 -14.57 -2.75 -3.88
C GLU A 126 -14.89 -2.76 -5.39
N SER A 127 -13.88 -2.87 -6.25
CA SER A 127 -13.99 -2.60 -7.68
C SER A 127 -13.67 -3.80 -8.58
N TYR A 128 -13.22 -4.93 -8.03
CA TYR A 128 -12.70 -6.05 -8.82
C TYR A 128 -13.71 -6.64 -9.82
N ASN A 129 -15.01 -6.55 -9.52
CA ASN A 129 -16.09 -7.08 -10.35
C ASN A 129 -16.90 -5.98 -11.08
N SER A 130 -16.64 -4.70 -10.80
CA SER A 130 -17.40 -3.57 -11.35
C SER A 130 -16.62 -2.73 -12.36
N SER A 131 -15.29 -2.83 -12.39
CA SER A 131 -14.41 -2.10 -13.31
C SER A 131 -13.15 -2.88 -13.63
N ASP A 132 -13.10 -3.47 -14.81
CA ASP A 132 -11.91 -4.14 -15.34
C ASP A 132 -10.69 -3.20 -15.44
N PRO A 133 -10.83 -1.91 -15.86
CA PRO A 133 -9.70 -0.99 -15.90
C PRO A 133 -9.10 -0.70 -14.51
N ILE A 134 -9.93 -0.50 -13.47
CA ILE A 134 -9.43 -0.31 -12.10
C ILE A 134 -8.77 -1.60 -11.59
N ARG A 135 -9.37 -2.76 -11.83
CA ARG A 135 -8.81 -4.05 -11.44
C ARG A 135 -7.43 -4.26 -12.06
N ALA A 136 -7.29 -3.98 -13.36
CA ALA A 136 -6.01 -4.09 -14.07
C ALA A 136 -4.93 -3.12 -13.52
N ALA A 137 -5.32 -1.87 -13.22
CA ALA A 137 -4.40 -0.90 -12.62
C ALA A 137 -3.95 -1.31 -11.21
N CYS A 138 -4.85 -1.86 -10.40
CA CYS A 138 -4.51 -2.40 -9.07
C CYS A 138 -3.59 -3.61 -9.17
N ASP A 139 -3.87 -4.56 -10.07
CA ASP A 139 -3.02 -5.73 -10.31
C ASP A 139 -1.62 -5.32 -10.75
N ALA A 140 -1.51 -4.39 -11.70
CA ALA A 140 -0.22 -3.87 -12.14
C ALA A 140 0.61 -3.30 -10.99
N SER A 141 0.00 -2.51 -10.10
CA SER A 141 0.67 -1.95 -8.93
C SER A 141 1.12 -3.01 -7.93
N ILE A 142 0.24 -3.96 -7.59
CA ILE A 142 0.54 -5.07 -6.66
C ILE A 142 1.66 -5.95 -7.23
N ARG A 143 1.58 -6.27 -8.52
CA ARG A 143 2.58 -7.07 -9.22
C ARG A 143 3.94 -6.39 -9.28
N THR A 144 3.99 -5.10 -9.60
CA THR A 144 5.24 -4.33 -9.61
C THR A 144 5.94 -4.40 -8.26
N TYR A 145 5.22 -4.19 -7.17
CA TYR A 145 5.77 -4.34 -5.83
C TYR A 145 6.30 -5.75 -5.56
N ALA A 146 5.52 -6.79 -5.89
CA ALA A 146 5.91 -8.18 -5.65
C ALA A 146 7.16 -8.57 -6.47
N LEU A 147 7.23 -8.18 -7.74
CA LEU A 147 8.38 -8.47 -8.59
C LEU A 147 9.63 -7.75 -8.11
N ARG A 148 9.51 -6.49 -7.66
CA ARG A 148 10.64 -5.75 -7.10
C ARG A 148 11.21 -6.43 -5.84
N LEU A 149 10.33 -6.94 -4.97
CA LEU A 149 10.75 -7.68 -3.79
C LEU A 149 11.33 -9.05 -4.15
N ALA A 150 10.82 -9.70 -5.19
CA ALA A 150 11.30 -11.00 -5.66
C ALA A 150 12.77 -10.95 -6.14
N GLU A 151 13.29 -9.80 -6.58
CA GLU A 151 14.69 -9.63 -6.95
C GLU A 151 15.63 -9.88 -5.75
N ASP A 152 15.31 -9.27 -4.58
CA ASP A 152 16.09 -9.47 -3.35
C ASP A 152 15.94 -10.90 -2.81
N ILE A 153 14.72 -11.46 -2.89
CA ILE A 153 14.45 -12.84 -2.49
C ILE A 153 15.22 -13.82 -3.37
N GLN A 154 15.30 -13.60 -4.68
CA GLN A 154 16.04 -14.50 -5.57
C GLN A 154 17.54 -14.47 -5.25
N GLN A 155 18.12 -13.29 -5.02
CA GLN A 155 19.52 -13.18 -4.60
C GLN A 155 19.78 -13.92 -3.28
N ALA A 156 18.86 -13.84 -2.30
CA ALA A 156 18.98 -14.57 -1.05
C ALA A 156 18.90 -16.10 -1.28
N ILE A 157 17.99 -16.55 -2.15
CA ILE A 157 17.87 -17.98 -2.53
C ILE A 157 19.17 -18.49 -3.17
N ASP A 158 19.77 -17.71 -4.06
CA ASP A 158 20.99 -18.10 -4.79
C ASP A 158 22.19 -18.26 -3.83
N ILE A 159 22.25 -17.48 -2.75
CA ILE A 159 23.35 -17.52 -1.77
C ILE A 159 23.09 -18.56 -0.67
N TYR A 160 21.91 -18.59 -0.10
CA TYR A 160 21.62 -19.36 1.11
C TYR A 160 20.85 -20.65 0.84
N GLY A 161 20.22 -20.78 -0.33
CA GLY A 161 19.21 -21.80 -0.60
C GLY A 161 17.92 -21.51 0.17
N ILE A 162 16.88 -22.28 -0.14
CA ILE A 162 15.56 -22.20 0.51
C ILE A 162 14.89 -23.57 0.50
N ALA A 163 13.88 -23.79 1.34
CA ALA A 163 13.08 -25.01 1.34
C ALA A 163 12.50 -25.31 -0.06
N SER A 164 12.47 -26.58 -0.47
CA SER A 164 11.99 -26.99 -1.79
C SER A 164 10.54 -26.56 -2.03
N GLY A 165 10.23 -26.18 -3.26
CA GLY A 165 8.89 -25.74 -3.68
C GLY A 165 8.57 -24.28 -3.42
N VAL A 166 9.51 -23.49 -2.87
CA VAL A 166 9.36 -22.05 -2.69
C VAL A 166 10.12 -21.32 -3.79
N SER A 167 9.43 -20.46 -4.55
CA SER A 167 10.06 -19.56 -5.51
C SER A 167 10.08 -18.13 -4.99
N ALA A 168 11.02 -17.31 -5.47
CA ALA A 168 11.12 -15.89 -5.10
C ALA A 168 9.80 -15.14 -5.32
N VAL A 169 9.16 -15.36 -6.46
CA VAL A 169 7.89 -14.71 -6.81
C VAL A 169 6.76 -15.17 -5.88
N SER A 170 6.68 -16.48 -5.57
CA SER A 170 5.64 -16.98 -4.67
C SER A 170 5.80 -16.44 -3.24
N LEU A 171 7.04 -16.34 -2.74
CA LEU A 171 7.32 -15.77 -1.44
C LEU A 171 7.04 -14.25 -1.41
N ALA A 172 7.35 -13.52 -2.48
CA ALA A 172 7.02 -12.10 -2.60
C ALA A 172 5.50 -11.85 -2.53
N TYR A 173 4.70 -12.66 -3.24
CA TYR A 173 3.23 -12.60 -3.14
C TYR A 173 2.72 -13.02 -1.75
N HIS A 174 3.35 -14.01 -1.10
CA HIS A 174 3.00 -14.37 0.27
C HIS A 174 3.24 -13.21 1.25
N ILE A 175 4.38 -12.52 1.14
CA ILE A 175 4.67 -11.31 1.94
C ILE A 175 3.59 -10.25 1.71
N GLN A 176 3.22 -10.00 0.45
CA GLN A 176 2.13 -9.08 0.11
C GLN A 176 0.79 -9.54 0.71
N ALA A 177 0.45 -10.82 0.65
CA ALA A 177 -0.79 -11.36 1.18
C ALA A 177 -0.88 -11.15 2.71
N VAL A 178 0.22 -11.39 3.43
CA VAL A 178 0.26 -11.15 4.88
C VAL A 178 0.10 -9.65 5.20
N LEU A 179 0.79 -8.77 4.48
CA LEU A 179 0.66 -7.32 4.68
C LEU A 179 -0.76 -6.84 4.39
N GLN A 180 -1.37 -7.25 3.29
CA GLN A 180 -2.75 -6.86 2.92
C GLN A 180 -3.76 -7.40 3.94
N GLY A 181 -3.62 -8.66 4.37
CA GLY A 181 -4.45 -9.25 5.43
C GLY A 181 -4.31 -8.51 6.77
N ALA A 182 -3.07 -8.19 7.16
CA ALA A 182 -2.78 -7.43 8.36
C ALA A 182 -3.45 -6.03 8.34
N PHE A 183 -3.46 -5.35 7.19
CA PHE A 183 -4.14 -4.05 7.03
C PHE A 183 -5.65 -4.15 7.18
N ILE A 184 -6.27 -5.21 6.64
CA ILE A 184 -7.71 -5.47 6.82
C ILE A 184 -8.04 -5.69 8.29
N LEU A 185 -7.24 -6.52 8.99
CA LEU A 185 -7.44 -6.81 10.42
C LEU A 185 -7.27 -5.55 11.28
N ALA A 186 -6.28 -4.71 10.97
CA ALA A 186 -6.07 -3.44 11.66
C ALA A 186 -7.26 -2.48 11.48
N LYS A 187 -7.81 -2.38 10.25
CA LYS A 187 -9.03 -1.59 9.98
C LYS A 187 -10.23 -2.12 10.76
N ALA A 188 -10.43 -3.44 10.77
CA ALA A 188 -11.56 -4.07 11.46
C ALA A 188 -11.48 -3.86 12.98
N ASN A 189 -10.29 -3.97 13.56
CA ASN A 189 -10.08 -3.82 15.01
C ASN A 189 -9.89 -2.36 15.46
N GLY A 190 -9.61 -1.44 14.53
CA GLY A 190 -9.27 -0.05 14.85
C GLY A 190 -7.93 0.12 15.59
N ASN A 191 -7.04 -0.88 15.52
CA ASN A 191 -5.77 -0.90 16.24
C ASN A 191 -4.67 -1.60 15.39
N PRO A 192 -3.46 -1.02 15.27
CA PRO A 192 -2.35 -1.61 14.52
C PRO A 192 -1.70 -2.84 15.16
N VAL A 193 -2.00 -3.17 16.43
CA VAL A 193 -1.35 -4.28 17.16
C VAL A 193 -1.46 -5.61 16.42
N ILE A 194 -2.66 -5.97 15.92
CA ILE A 194 -2.85 -7.23 15.18
C ILE A 194 -2.01 -7.25 13.88
N ALA A 195 -1.89 -6.11 13.21
CA ALA A 195 -1.04 -6.00 12.02
C ALA A 195 0.44 -6.19 12.37
N ARG A 196 0.91 -5.59 13.47
CA ARG A 196 2.28 -5.78 13.98
C ARG A 196 2.58 -7.24 14.29
N ASP A 197 1.70 -7.92 15.01
CA ASP A 197 1.83 -9.34 15.35
C ASP A 197 1.93 -10.21 14.09
N SER A 198 1.08 -9.94 13.10
CA SER A 198 1.08 -10.65 11.81
C SER A 198 2.40 -10.48 11.06
N VAL A 199 2.95 -9.25 11.04
CA VAL A 199 4.25 -8.97 10.37
C VAL A 199 5.42 -9.57 11.14
N MET A 200 5.39 -9.60 12.48
CA MET A 200 6.39 -10.31 13.27
C MET A 200 6.37 -11.82 13.01
N HIS A 201 5.19 -12.42 12.82
CA HIS A 201 5.08 -13.83 12.42
C HIS A 201 5.63 -14.05 11.01
N LEU A 202 5.37 -13.15 10.08
CA LEU A 202 5.95 -13.20 8.74
C LEU A 202 7.49 -13.18 8.77
N GLN A 203 8.08 -12.31 9.59
CA GLN A 203 9.53 -12.24 9.74
C GLN A 203 10.12 -13.57 10.23
N ARG A 204 9.52 -14.16 11.28
CA ARG A 204 9.93 -15.48 11.81
C ARG A 204 9.80 -16.56 10.73
N TYR A 205 8.72 -16.56 9.96
CA TYR A 205 8.52 -17.49 8.86
C TYR A 205 9.63 -17.36 7.81
N VAL A 206 9.95 -16.15 7.38
CA VAL A 206 11.05 -15.92 6.41
C VAL A 206 12.38 -16.43 6.96
N ILE A 207 12.72 -16.12 8.21
CA ILE A 207 13.95 -16.64 8.85
C ILE A 207 13.97 -18.16 8.82
N MET A 208 12.87 -18.82 9.18
CA MET A 208 12.79 -20.30 9.20
C MET A 208 13.00 -20.90 7.80
N LEU A 209 12.48 -20.27 6.74
CA LEU A 209 12.65 -20.77 5.36
C LEU A 209 14.12 -20.83 4.92
N PHE A 210 14.95 -19.89 5.37
CA PHE A 210 16.36 -19.81 5.01
C PHE A 210 17.30 -20.53 6.01
N THR A 211 16.79 -20.92 7.18
CA THR A 211 17.59 -21.62 8.21
C THR A 211 17.36 -23.13 8.24
N GLN A 212 16.25 -23.64 7.67
CA GLN A 212 16.00 -25.07 7.53
C GLN A 212 16.78 -25.61 6.31
N LYS A 213 17.92 -26.24 6.58
CA LYS A 213 18.67 -27.05 5.61
C LYS A 213 18.25 -28.51 5.70
#